data_2060801189407f1897d3332f1a68fba4
#
_entry.id   2060801189407f1897d3332f1a68fba4
#
_cell.length_a   1.000
_cell.length_b   1.000
_cell.length_c   1.000
_cell.angle_alpha   90.00
_cell.angle_beta   90.00
_cell.angle_gamma   90.00
#
_symmetry.space_group_name_H-M   'P 1'
#
loop_
_entity.id
_entity.type
_entity.pdbx_description
1 polymer ?
#
loop_
_entity_poly.entity_id
_entity_poly.type
_entity_poly.pdbx_seq_one_letter_code
_entity_poly.pdbx_strand_id
1 'polypeptide(L)'
;QTDTQLQALDPLEAEAIVRNRATSRLRAALADRQPILLAPGDPDLAALTDNPDPAVALAQQQATTLASDLGGRADVAWPVDPRYSDDAANRYAAALGQRPAATIVDRDRLAWRLDQGSAGRKSRSEVPLLARASALSAAAGQAMVAETAGAARQLFLAHSLTLLQESPGLARTVLVAPDRGLDADPTALNELLTFARSVPWLSSTTVSTLIDQAAGADAVTTAASGDEAPIPVSPLSPAVRTHLTELGAEAGEVGDIRSDGASIQADVTARIAALTSSAWRGHEEAFGVVMQGLTQEITANRNAVRVADQTINFLADSGRVQITVVNSLDVPVRGVRVQLVPQRPILRIAQDTKVVDIGANSRTTVTYAVDALAAGNVRLEARVTGPTGRAVGPTTSMLVRATPTGAGIYWVLGGVILVVFALGLWRNRRQRRRAAATGATTPNVVQVDDDGDVIEQSRIARDHEPEVDRADTVEERA
;
A
#
# COMPACT_ATOMS: atom_id res chain seq x y z
N GLN A 1 19.84 28.27 -20.10
CA GLN A 1 19.11 27.44 -21.07
C GLN A 1 17.76 28.11 -21.33
N THR A 2 17.41 28.29 -22.58
CA THR A 2 16.13 28.87 -23.01
C THR A 2 15.06 27.78 -23.05
N ASP A 3 13.76 28.15 -23.07
CA ASP A 3 12.66 27.20 -23.18
C ASP A 3 12.82 26.25 -24.39
N THR A 4 13.39 26.73 -25.48
CA THR A 4 13.70 25.95 -26.66
C THR A 4 14.75 24.85 -26.41
N GLN A 5 15.72 25.09 -25.48
CA GLN A 5 16.68 24.05 -25.09
C GLN A 5 16.10 22.98 -24.17
N LEU A 6 15.09 23.35 -23.37
CA LEU A 6 14.39 22.39 -22.51
C LEU A 6 13.50 21.44 -23.31
N GLN A 7 12.92 21.90 -24.44
CA GLN A 7 12.09 21.09 -25.33
C GLN A 7 12.86 20.01 -26.10
N ALA A 8 14.20 20.15 -26.19
CA ALA A 8 15.07 19.19 -26.86
C ALA A 8 15.64 18.11 -25.94
N LEU A 9 15.31 18.16 -24.63
CA LEU A 9 15.76 17.21 -23.61
C LEU A 9 14.74 16.10 -23.40
N ASP A 10 15.21 14.98 -22.80
CA ASP A 10 14.30 13.98 -22.23
C ASP A 10 13.36 14.65 -21.23
N PRO A 11 12.05 14.32 -21.24
CA PRO A 11 11.08 14.93 -20.30
C PRO A 11 11.51 14.87 -18.84
N LEU A 12 12.15 13.78 -18.39
CA LEU A 12 12.65 13.65 -17.00
C LEU A 12 13.84 14.58 -16.72
N GLU A 13 14.74 14.77 -17.69
CA GLU A 13 15.85 15.72 -17.56
C GLU A 13 15.35 17.17 -17.56
N ALA A 14 14.39 17.48 -18.44
CA ALA A 14 13.77 18.81 -18.49
C ALA A 14 13.08 19.13 -17.16
N GLU A 15 12.32 18.20 -16.60
CA GLU A 15 11.66 18.34 -15.31
C GLU A 15 12.66 18.54 -14.16
N ALA A 16 13.74 17.77 -14.13
CA ALA A 16 14.81 17.90 -13.13
C ALA A 16 15.47 19.28 -13.18
N ILE A 17 15.74 19.81 -14.38
CA ILE A 17 16.31 21.15 -14.56
C ILE A 17 15.35 22.23 -14.07
N VAL A 18 14.06 22.15 -14.43
CA VAL A 18 13.05 23.12 -13.98
C VAL A 18 12.93 23.09 -12.46
N ARG A 19 12.86 21.91 -11.86
CA ARG A 19 12.80 21.72 -10.41
C ARG A 19 14.03 22.31 -9.70
N ASN A 20 15.23 22.04 -10.18
CA ASN A 20 16.46 22.56 -9.61
C ASN A 20 16.53 24.10 -9.69
N ARG A 21 16.06 24.71 -10.79
CA ARG A 21 15.97 26.16 -10.93
C ARG A 21 14.95 26.76 -9.97
N ALA A 22 13.76 26.16 -9.84
CA ALA A 22 12.75 26.62 -8.91
C ALA A 22 13.27 26.55 -7.46
N THR A 23 13.92 25.46 -7.09
CA THR A 23 14.54 25.27 -5.76
C THR A 23 15.64 26.31 -5.51
N SER A 24 16.49 26.57 -6.48
CA SER A 24 17.57 27.57 -6.34
C SER A 24 17.02 28.99 -6.19
N ARG A 25 15.97 29.34 -6.93
CA ARG A 25 15.27 30.63 -6.81
C ARG A 25 14.59 30.77 -5.45
N LEU A 26 13.91 29.71 -4.98
CA LEU A 26 13.28 29.70 -3.67
C LEU A 26 14.31 29.87 -2.55
N ARG A 27 15.42 29.14 -2.59
CA ARG A 27 16.53 29.32 -1.63
C ARG A 27 17.06 30.75 -1.62
N ALA A 28 17.31 31.32 -2.79
CA ALA A 28 17.76 32.70 -2.87
C ALA A 28 16.73 33.69 -2.32
N ALA A 29 15.45 33.48 -2.56
CA ALA A 29 14.38 34.36 -2.03
C ALA A 29 14.20 34.21 -0.51
N LEU A 30 14.59 33.11 0.08
CA LEU A 30 14.46 32.81 1.52
C LEU A 30 15.76 32.99 2.31
N ALA A 31 16.89 33.31 1.66
CA ALA A 31 18.22 33.34 2.27
C ALA A 31 18.31 34.28 3.50
N ASP A 32 17.59 35.42 3.48
CA ASP A 32 17.58 36.39 4.56
C ASP A 32 16.27 36.34 5.40
N ARG A 33 15.52 35.26 5.28
CA ARG A 33 14.22 35.06 5.93
C ARG A 33 14.26 33.79 6.73
N GLN A 34 13.47 33.75 7.80
CA GLN A 34 13.29 32.53 8.60
C GLN A 34 11.90 31.95 8.31
N PRO A 35 11.75 31.16 7.22
CA PRO A 35 10.46 30.61 6.87
C PRO A 35 10.00 29.59 7.92
N ILE A 36 8.69 29.53 8.18
CA ILE A 36 8.05 28.44 8.90
C ILE A 36 7.65 27.41 7.86
N LEU A 37 8.15 26.21 8.00
CA LEU A 37 7.78 25.08 7.16
C LEU A 37 6.82 24.18 7.92
N LEU A 38 5.69 23.88 7.28
CA LEU A 38 4.77 22.84 7.76
C LEU A 38 5.21 21.49 7.23
N ALA A 39 4.80 20.42 7.91
CA ALA A 39 5.04 19.07 7.42
C ALA A 39 4.44 18.90 6.02
N PRO A 40 5.14 18.22 5.08
CA PRO A 40 4.60 17.90 3.75
C PRO A 40 3.21 17.27 3.82
N GLY A 41 2.32 17.74 2.95
CA GLY A 41 0.92 17.32 2.98
C GLY A 41 0.07 18.05 4.01
N ASP A 42 0.67 18.88 4.86
CA ASP A 42 -0.03 19.67 5.90
C ASP A 42 -1.05 18.83 6.69
N PRO A 43 -0.58 17.85 7.49
CA PRO A 43 -1.44 16.91 8.18
C PRO A 43 -2.43 17.61 9.13
N ASP A 44 -3.65 17.11 9.19
CA ASP A 44 -4.71 17.63 10.04
C ASP A 44 -4.47 17.27 11.51
N LEU A 45 -3.60 18.04 12.17
CA LEU A 45 -3.21 17.81 13.57
C LEU A 45 -4.40 17.80 14.54
N ALA A 46 -5.49 18.49 14.19
CA ALA A 46 -6.69 18.52 15.03
C ALA A 46 -7.52 17.23 14.96
N ALA A 47 -7.41 16.50 13.86
CA ALA A 47 -8.07 15.18 13.68
C ALA A 47 -7.18 14.01 14.12
N LEU A 48 -5.86 14.21 14.18
CA LEU A 48 -4.90 13.21 14.62
C LEU A 48 -4.86 13.20 16.14
N THR A 49 -5.29 12.11 16.76
CA THR A 49 -5.36 11.97 18.21
C THR A 49 -4.43 10.88 18.73
N ASP A 50 -3.79 11.12 19.87
CA ASP A 50 -3.30 10.18 20.87
C ASP A 50 -2.11 9.27 20.59
N ASN A 51 -1.65 9.09 19.34
CA ASN A 51 -0.43 8.32 19.04
C ASN A 51 0.34 8.98 17.92
N PRO A 52 1.70 8.96 17.95
CA PRO A 52 2.46 9.41 16.81
C PRO A 52 2.08 8.59 15.58
N ASP A 53 1.55 9.27 14.57
CA ASP A 53 1.32 8.67 13.26
C ASP A 53 2.67 8.58 12.55
N PRO A 54 3.14 7.39 12.15
CA PRO A 54 4.44 7.22 11.49
C PRO A 54 4.60 8.05 10.22
N ALA A 55 3.53 8.24 9.45
CA ALA A 55 3.55 9.05 8.23
C ALA A 55 3.71 10.54 8.56
N VAL A 56 3.02 11.02 9.59
CA VAL A 56 3.15 12.39 10.09
C VAL A 56 4.53 12.65 10.67
N ALA A 57 5.06 11.71 11.46
CA ALA A 57 6.40 11.81 12.02
C ALA A 57 7.48 11.88 10.94
N LEU A 58 7.35 11.06 9.89
CA LEU A 58 8.24 11.10 8.72
C LEU A 58 8.12 12.43 7.97
N ALA A 59 6.91 12.91 7.73
CA ALA A 59 6.67 14.21 7.09
C ALA A 59 7.27 15.35 7.92
N GLN A 60 7.15 15.31 9.24
CA GLN A 60 7.76 16.28 10.14
C GLN A 60 9.30 16.25 10.10
N GLN A 61 9.88 15.06 10.02
CA GLN A 61 11.32 14.90 9.85
C GLN A 61 11.80 15.49 8.52
N GLN A 62 11.06 15.29 7.43
CA GLN A 62 11.36 15.91 6.13
C GLN A 62 11.27 17.43 6.19
N ALA A 63 10.23 17.98 6.85
CA ALA A 63 10.11 19.41 7.08
C ALA A 63 11.30 19.97 7.86
N THR A 64 11.76 19.27 8.90
CA THR A 64 12.90 19.68 9.72
C THR A 64 14.20 19.72 8.91
N THR A 65 14.42 18.71 8.06
CA THR A 65 15.59 18.67 7.17
C THR A 65 15.55 19.85 6.18
N LEU A 66 14.40 20.06 5.52
CA LEU A 66 14.23 21.15 4.57
C LEU A 66 14.35 22.53 5.25
N ALA A 67 13.82 22.68 6.47
CA ALA A 67 13.95 23.91 7.25
C ALA A 67 15.42 24.24 7.55
N SER A 68 16.21 23.24 7.93
CA SER A 68 17.65 23.39 8.13
C SER A 68 18.36 23.89 6.87
N ASP A 69 18.02 23.32 5.71
CA ASP A 69 18.60 23.71 4.41
C ASP A 69 18.21 25.13 3.96
N LEU A 70 17.07 25.63 4.43
CA LEU A 70 16.52 26.94 4.07
C LEU A 70 16.76 28.03 5.15
N GLY A 71 17.41 27.68 6.26
CA GLY A 71 17.55 28.60 7.40
C GLY A 71 16.24 28.93 8.09
N GLY A 72 15.24 28.04 7.94
CA GLY A 72 13.89 28.18 8.48
C GLY A 72 13.64 27.37 9.75
N ARG A 73 12.37 27.21 10.10
CA ARG A 73 11.88 26.46 11.26
C ARG A 73 10.76 25.51 10.86
N ALA A 74 10.78 24.29 11.38
CA ALA A 74 9.70 23.32 11.22
C ALA A 74 9.06 22.91 12.56
N ASP A 75 9.47 23.57 13.64
CA ASP A 75 9.03 23.29 15.01
C ASP A 75 7.89 24.24 15.48
N VAL A 76 7.22 24.92 14.57
CA VAL A 76 6.06 25.77 14.85
C VAL A 76 4.81 25.09 14.35
N ALA A 77 3.88 24.75 15.24
CA ALA A 77 2.59 24.19 14.87
C ALA A 77 1.62 25.29 14.41
N TRP A 78 0.93 25.05 13.31
CA TRP A 78 -0.16 25.90 12.83
C TRP A 78 -1.39 25.04 12.53
N PRO A 79 -2.20 24.70 13.54
CA PRO A 79 -3.39 23.88 13.34
C PRO A 79 -4.47 24.61 12.54
N VAL A 80 -5.31 23.85 11.84
CA VAL A 80 -6.49 24.40 11.13
C VAL A 80 -7.50 24.98 12.11
N ASP A 81 -7.67 24.32 13.25
CA ASP A 81 -8.49 24.84 14.34
C ASP A 81 -7.71 25.97 15.06
N PRO A 82 -8.12 27.23 14.92
CA PRO A 82 -7.43 28.34 15.54
C PRO A 82 -7.67 28.44 17.04
N ARG A 83 -8.56 27.58 17.59
CA ARG A 83 -8.84 27.52 19.04
C ARG A 83 -7.70 26.78 19.73
N TYR A 84 -7.20 27.39 20.76
CA TYR A 84 -6.17 26.79 21.60
C TYR A 84 -6.79 26.11 22.82
N SER A 85 -6.30 24.94 23.14
CA SER A 85 -6.44 24.30 24.45
C SER A 85 -5.16 23.53 24.77
N ASP A 86 -4.88 23.34 26.06
CA ASP A 86 -3.70 22.57 26.48
C ASP A 86 -3.82 21.11 26.01
N ASP A 87 -5.05 20.55 25.97
CA ASP A 87 -5.31 19.21 25.42
C ASP A 87 -5.01 19.15 23.92
N ALA A 88 -5.38 20.19 23.14
CA ALA A 88 -5.04 20.26 21.72
C ALA A 88 -3.51 20.33 21.53
N ALA A 89 -2.81 21.13 22.32
CA ALA A 89 -1.35 21.20 22.24
C ALA A 89 -0.65 19.88 22.55
N ASN A 90 -1.16 19.14 23.53
CA ASN A 90 -0.66 17.80 23.87
C ASN A 90 -0.92 16.80 22.75
N ARG A 91 -2.12 16.85 22.11
CA ARG A 91 -2.42 16.01 20.93
C ARG A 91 -1.50 16.33 19.76
N TYR A 92 -1.23 17.60 19.49
CA TYR A 92 -0.28 18.01 18.43
C TYR A 92 1.12 17.48 18.70
N ALA A 93 1.59 17.60 19.96
CA ALA A 93 2.89 17.06 20.35
C ALA A 93 2.96 15.53 20.16
N ALA A 94 1.89 14.82 20.51
CA ALA A 94 1.80 13.39 20.30
C ALA A 94 1.79 13.02 18.81
N ALA A 95 0.99 13.72 17.99
CA ALA A 95 0.90 13.46 16.54
C ALA A 95 2.22 13.75 15.81
N LEU A 96 2.93 14.80 16.20
CA LEU A 96 4.22 15.19 15.62
C LEU A 96 5.40 14.37 16.16
N GLY A 97 5.21 13.60 17.23
CA GLY A 97 6.29 12.91 17.93
C GLY A 97 7.26 13.85 18.68
N GLN A 98 6.96 15.14 18.72
CA GLN A 98 7.73 16.16 19.43
C GLN A 98 6.86 17.34 19.83
N ARG A 99 7.21 18.01 20.92
CA ARG A 99 6.52 19.25 21.33
C ARG A 99 6.93 20.39 20.40
N PRO A 100 5.98 21.10 19.76
CA PRO A 100 6.29 22.33 19.02
C PRO A 100 6.92 23.38 19.90
N ALA A 101 7.87 24.15 19.35
CA ALA A 101 8.47 25.30 20.03
C ALA A 101 7.45 26.42 20.23
N ALA A 102 6.46 26.54 19.35
CA ALA A 102 5.33 27.44 19.50
C ALA A 102 4.13 26.96 18.68
N THR A 103 2.94 27.47 19.02
CA THR A 103 1.69 27.22 18.26
C THR A 103 1.11 28.55 17.79
N ILE A 104 0.81 28.66 16.49
CA ILE A 104 0.10 29.83 15.92
C ILE A 104 -1.39 29.69 16.26
N VAL A 105 -1.97 30.74 16.81
CA VAL A 105 -3.36 30.84 17.23
C VAL A 105 -3.95 32.17 16.81
N ASP A 106 -5.27 32.28 16.71
CA ASP A 106 -5.91 33.57 16.46
C ASP A 106 -5.90 34.41 17.74
N ARG A 107 -5.49 35.68 17.58
CA ARG A 107 -5.48 36.68 18.68
C ARG A 107 -6.87 36.77 19.33
N ASP A 108 -7.92 36.77 18.55
CA ASP A 108 -9.29 36.95 19.00
C ASP A 108 -9.81 35.78 19.83
N ARG A 109 -9.06 34.64 19.86
CA ARG A 109 -9.32 33.48 20.69
C ARG A 109 -8.63 33.50 22.06
N LEU A 110 -7.84 34.50 22.30
CA LEU A 110 -7.14 34.67 23.58
C LEU A 110 -7.79 35.82 24.35
N ALA A 111 -7.79 35.71 25.67
CA ALA A 111 -8.16 36.81 26.54
C ALA A 111 -7.05 37.91 26.47
N TRP A 112 -7.11 38.71 25.43
CA TRP A 112 -6.09 39.70 25.09
C TRP A 112 -6.36 41.03 25.76
N ARG A 113 -5.34 41.61 26.37
CA ARG A 113 -5.41 42.95 26.90
C ARG A 113 -4.68 43.94 25.95
N LEU A 114 -5.25 45.10 25.74
CA LEU A 114 -4.71 46.16 24.86
C LEU A 114 -3.30 46.63 25.25
N ASP A 115 -2.95 46.53 26.53
CA ASP A 115 -1.66 46.92 27.10
C ASP A 115 -0.53 45.92 26.81
N GLN A 116 -0.84 44.77 26.21
CA GLN A 116 0.15 43.73 25.92
C GLN A 116 0.76 43.91 24.53
N GLY A 117 2.03 44.28 24.50
CA GLY A 117 2.70 44.76 23.28
C GLY A 117 3.13 43.71 22.26
N SER A 118 3.22 42.43 22.59
CA SER A 118 3.78 41.41 21.70
C SER A 118 2.74 40.35 21.25
N ALA A 119 2.90 39.85 20.02
CA ALA A 119 2.16 38.71 19.53
C ALA A 119 2.56 37.38 20.23
N GLY A 120 3.75 37.32 20.81
CA GLY A 120 4.19 36.19 21.63
C GLY A 120 3.47 36.16 22.97
N ARG A 121 2.87 35.03 23.31
CA ARG A 121 2.18 34.72 24.56
C ARG A 121 2.53 33.32 25.00
N LYS A 122 2.17 32.95 26.23
CA LYS A 122 2.20 31.54 26.60
C LYS A 122 0.88 31.12 27.23
N SER A 123 0.59 29.85 27.14
CA SER A 123 -0.55 29.26 27.82
C SER A 123 -0.28 29.12 29.31
N ARG A 124 -1.31 28.72 30.09
CA ARG A 124 -1.14 28.34 31.49
C ARG A 124 -0.24 27.11 31.67
N SER A 125 -0.15 26.23 30.67
CA SER A 125 0.73 25.07 30.63
C SER A 125 2.10 25.37 30.04
N GLU A 126 2.52 26.66 30.05
CA GLU A 126 3.84 27.10 29.58
C GLU A 126 4.13 26.82 28.10
N VAL A 127 3.10 26.63 27.27
CA VAL A 127 3.25 26.44 25.81
C VAL A 127 3.35 27.81 25.14
N PRO A 128 4.41 28.12 24.38
CA PRO A 128 4.52 29.38 23.63
C PRO A 128 3.42 29.45 22.54
N LEU A 129 2.74 30.60 22.51
CA LEU A 129 1.68 30.91 21.58
C LEU A 129 2.08 32.12 20.73
N LEU A 130 1.86 32.01 19.41
CA LEU A 130 2.06 33.13 18.48
C LEU A 130 0.69 33.60 18.00
N ALA A 131 0.23 34.71 18.58
CA ALA A 131 -1.10 35.24 18.32
C ALA A 131 -1.12 36.05 17.01
N ARG A 132 -1.75 35.50 15.94
CA ARG A 132 -1.91 36.23 14.68
C ARG A 132 -2.99 37.30 14.79
N ALA A 133 -2.72 38.47 14.20
CA ALA A 133 -3.70 39.53 14.10
C ALA A 133 -4.69 39.25 12.98
N SER A 134 -5.93 38.86 13.31
CA SER A 134 -6.91 38.30 12.35
C SER A 134 -7.23 39.34 11.22
N ALA A 135 -7.58 40.58 11.57
CA ALA A 135 -7.91 41.62 10.57
C ALA A 135 -6.73 41.95 9.65
N LEU A 136 -5.54 42.06 10.23
CA LEU A 136 -4.32 42.39 9.45
C LEU A 136 -3.90 41.20 8.58
N SER A 137 -4.06 40.00 9.07
CA SER A 137 -3.78 38.78 8.32
C SER A 137 -4.75 38.57 7.16
N ALA A 138 -6.06 38.84 7.36
CA ALA A 138 -7.06 38.81 6.30
C ALA A 138 -6.76 39.85 5.20
N ALA A 139 -6.43 41.09 5.58
CA ALA A 139 -6.04 42.13 4.63
C ALA A 139 -4.76 41.76 3.87
N ALA A 140 -3.78 41.18 4.52
CA ALA A 140 -2.57 40.66 3.88
C ALA A 140 -2.89 39.56 2.89
N GLY A 141 -3.76 38.60 3.25
CA GLY A 141 -4.21 37.52 2.35
C GLY A 141 -4.89 38.04 1.08
N GLN A 142 -5.81 39.00 1.23
CA GLN A 142 -6.45 39.67 0.09
C GLN A 142 -5.45 40.47 -0.76
N ALA A 143 -4.40 41.04 -0.15
CA ALA A 143 -3.35 41.75 -0.87
C ALA A 143 -2.40 40.84 -1.64
N MET A 144 -2.43 39.54 -1.40
CA MET A 144 -1.66 38.53 -2.12
C MET A 144 -2.44 37.95 -3.32
N VAL A 145 -3.70 38.36 -3.54
CA VAL A 145 -4.52 37.94 -4.69
C VAL A 145 -4.55 39.09 -5.69
N ALA A 146 -4.19 38.83 -6.95
CA ALA A 146 -3.93 39.89 -7.94
C ALA A 146 -5.12 40.83 -8.14
N GLU A 147 -6.36 40.31 -8.16
CA GLU A 147 -7.57 41.10 -8.40
C GLU A 147 -7.87 42.09 -7.26
N THR A 148 -7.50 41.78 -6.03
CA THR A 148 -7.84 42.56 -4.84
C THR A 148 -6.63 43.34 -4.25
N ALA A 149 -5.44 43.09 -4.76
CA ALA A 149 -4.17 43.52 -4.17
C ALA A 149 -4.09 45.00 -3.84
N GLY A 150 -4.58 45.90 -4.72
CA GLY A 150 -4.51 47.33 -4.55
C GLY A 150 -5.32 47.84 -3.36
N ALA A 151 -6.60 47.49 -3.30
CA ALA A 151 -7.50 47.90 -2.20
C ALA A 151 -7.10 47.24 -0.87
N ALA A 152 -6.70 45.95 -0.92
CA ALA A 152 -6.29 45.22 0.27
C ALA A 152 -5.00 45.76 0.91
N ARG A 153 -4.05 46.25 0.12
CA ARG A 153 -2.86 46.94 0.66
C ARG A 153 -3.23 48.21 1.43
N GLN A 154 -4.22 48.99 0.96
CA GLN A 154 -4.71 50.17 1.72
C GLN A 154 -5.40 49.73 3.02
N LEU A 155 -6.17 48.63 2.99
CA LEU A 155 -6.80 48.08 4.17
C LEU A 155 -5.74 47.57 5.18
N PHE A 156 -4.70 46.88 4.70
CA PHE A 156 -3.54 46.48 5.52
C PHE A 156 -2.87 47.65 6.19
N LEU A 157 -2.65 48.77 5.46
CA LEU A 157 -2.09 49.99 5.99
C LEU A 157 -3.00 50.60 7.07
N ALA A 158 -4.31 50.69 6.82
CA ALA A 158 -5.28 51.23 7.77
C ALA A 158 -5.30 50.41 9.07
N HIS A 159 -5.36 49.07 8.99
CA HIS A 159 -5.31 48.19 10.16
C HIS A 159 -3.99 48.33 10.93
N SER A 160 -2.85 48.45 10.25
CA SER A 160 -1.55 48.61 10.89
C SER A 160 -1.46 49.95 11.62
N LEU A 161 -2.03 51.02 11.04
CA LEU A 161 -2.09 52.36 11.69
C LEU A 161 -3.04 52.35 12.88
N THR A 162 -4.18 51.68 12.79
CA THR A 162 -5.11 51.53 13.92
C THR A 162 -4.42 50.86 15.09
N LEU A 163 -3.69 49.76 14.85
CA LEU A 163 -2.89 49.10 15.89
C LEU A 163 -1.85 50.00 16.52
N LEU A 164 -1.19 50.87 15.72
CA LEU A 164 -0.24 51.85 16.24
C LEU A 164 -0.93 52.86 17.15
N GLN A 165 -2.14 53.34 16.78
CA GLN A 165 -2.89 54.36 17.49
C GLN A 165 -3.59 53.83 18.76
N GLU A 166 -3.87 52.53 18.87
CA GLU A 166 -4.46 51.92 20.06
C GLU A 166 -3.62 52.15 21.34
N SER A 167 -2.28 52.19 21.21
CA SER A 167 -1.37 52.46 22.31
C SER A 167 -0.13 53.20 21.81
N PRO A 168 -0.21 54.50 21.64
CA PRO A 168 0.90 55.32 21.18
C PRO A 168 2.11 55.20 22.12
N GLY A 169 3.29 55.04 21.53
CA GLY A 169 4.53 54.93 22.30
C GLY A 169 4.89 53.52 22.81
N LEU A 170 4.00 52.55 22.64
CA LEU A 170 4.29 51.16 22.96
C LEU A 170 4.74 50.41 21.70
N ALA A 171 6.00 49.94 21.70
CA ALA A 171 6.45 49.01 20.65
C ALA A 171 5.68 47.70 20.69
N ARG A 172 5.11 47.32 19.57
CA ARG A 172 4.32 46.08 19.44
C ARG A 172 4.90 45.16 18.40
N THR A 173 4.91 43.89 18.67
CA THR A 173 5.21 42.86 17.67
C THR A 173 3.93 42.19 17.23
N VAL A 174 3.67 42.12 15.92
CA VAL A 174 2.45 41.58 15.34
C VAL A 174 2.81 40.42 14.43
N LEU A 175 2.10 39.33 14.55
CA LEU A 175 2.19 38.24 13.61
C LEU A 175 1.09 38.39 12.56
N VAL A 176 1.53 38.48 11.30
CA VAL A 176 0.66 38.45 10.12
C VAL A 176 0.81 37.10 9.47
N ALA A 177 -0.24 36.27 9.54
CA ALA A 177 -0.29 34.95 8.92
C ALA A 177 -1.62 34.86 8.16
N PRO A 178 -1.63 34.97 6.82
CA PRO A 178 -2.83 34.79 5.99
C PRO A 178 -3.47 33.43 6.20
N ASP A 179 -4.71 33.29 5.73
CA ASP A 179 -5.42 32.02 5.89
C ASP A 179 -4.69 30.88 5.19
N ARG A 180 -4.83 29.70 5.74
CA ARG A 180 -4.22 28.47 5.20
C ARG A 180 -4.85 28.14 3.86
N GLY A 181 -4.06 27.58 2.95
CA GLY A 181 -4.52 27.22 1.62
C GLY A 181 -4.68 28.41 0.66
N LEU A 182 -4.23 29.61 1.06
CA LEU A 182 -4.20 30.76 0.14
C LEU A 182 -3.24 30.47 -1.02
N ASP A 183 -3.77 30.52 -2.25
CA ASP A 183 -2.96 30.52 -3.47
C ASP A 183 -2.52 31.98 -3.76
N ALA A 184 -1.33 32.30 -3.30
CA ALA A 184 -0.80 33.66 -3.41
C ALA A 184 -0.19 33.90 -4.80
N ASP A 185 -0.58 34.98 -5.47
CA ASP A 185 0.13 35.49 -6.63
C ASP A 185 1.53 35.98 -6.24
N PRO A 186 2.61 35.41 -6.84
CA PRO A 186 3.99 35.77 -6.47
C PRO A 186 4.32 37.23 -6.65
N THR A 187 3.70 37.90 -7.63
CA THR A 187 3.92 39.36 -7.89
C THR A 187 3.24 40.18 -6.80
N ALA A 188 1.97 39.88 -6.53
CA ALA A 188 1.22 40.56 -5.47
C ALA A 188 1.84 40.40 -4.09
N LEU A 189 2.34 39.18 -3.76
CA LEU A 189 3.10 38.92 -2.54
C LEU A 189 4.37 39.78 -2.46
N ASN A 190 5.17 39.82 -3.52
CA ASN A 190 6.40 40.62 -3.54
C ASN A 190 6.10 42.13 -3.39
N GLU A 191 5.04 42.60 -4.04
CA GLU A 191 4.58 43.98 -3.91
C GLU A 191 4.11 44.29 -2.49
N LEU A 192 3.35 43.42 -1.82
CA LEU A 192 2.96 43.56 -0.42
C LEU A 192 4.17 43.67 0.51
N LEU A 193 5.15 42.77 0.34
CA LEU A 193 6.36 42.75 1.16
C LEU A 193 7.21 44.00 0.94
N THR A 194 7.30 44.49 -0.29
CA THR A 194 8.00 45.75 -0.63
C THR A 194 7.26 46.97 -0.02
N PHE A 195 5.95 46.99 -0.16
CA PHE A 195 5.09 48.00 0.42
C PHE A 195 5.22 48.04 1.94
N ALA A 196 5.11 46.91 2.63
CA ALA A 196 5.22 46.84 4.10
C ALA A 196 6.57 47.36 4.60
N ARG A 197 7.67 47.14 3.87
CA ARG A 197 9.00 47.68 4.20
C ARG A 197 9.10 49.18 4.02
N SER A 198 8.29 49.79 3.17
CA SER A 198 8.27 51.22 2.94
C SER A 198 7.47 51.99 3.98
N VAL A 199 6.71 51.31 4.84
CA VAL A 199 5.87 51.92 5.86
C VAL A 199 6.71 52.31 7.08
N PRO A 200 6.78 53.62 7.45
CA PRO A 200 7.73 54.13 8.48
C PRO A 200 7.57 53.54 9.88
N TRP A 201 6.38 53.03 10.21
CA TRP A 201 6.08 52.47 11.54
C TRP A 201 6.11 50.93 11.56
N LEU A 202 6.46 50.28 10.44
CA LEU A 202 6.60 48.83 10.38
C LEU A 202 8.08 48.45 10.25
N SER A 203 8.50 47.48 11.06
CA SER A 203 9.81 46.86 10.94
C SER A 203 9.66 45.31 10.99
N SER A 204 10.48 44.60 10.25
CA SER A 204 10.47 43.15 10.28
C SER A 204 11.19 42.59 11.52
N THR A 205 10.70 41.50 12.05
CA THR A 205 11.36 40.71 13.09
C THR A 205 11.38 39.24 12.72
N THR A 206 12.13 38.42 13.43
CA THR A 206 12.23 36.98 13.17
C THR A 206 11.21 36.20 13.98
N VAL A 207 10.84 34.99 13.49
CA VAL A 207 9.98 34.06 14.23
C VAL A 207 10.64 33.63 15.53
N SER A 208 11.97 33.44 15.54
CA SER A 208 12.71 33.11 16.77
C SER A 208 12.55 34.18 17.83
N THR A 209 12.65 35.46 17.47
CA THR A 209 12.40 36.60 18.40
C THR A 209 10.98 36.54 18.99
N LEU A 210 9.96 36.19 18.17
CA LEU A 210 8.59 36.01 18.66
C LEU A 210 8.45 34.88 19.64
N ILE A 211 9.12 33.75 19.39
CA ILE A 211 9.12 32.60 20.29
C ILE A 211 9.80 32.95 21.63
N ASP A 212 10.93 33.63 21.59
CA ASP A 212 11.64 34.07 22.80
C ASP A 212 10.77 35.06 23.62
N GLN A 213 10.08 35.98 22.94
CA GLN A 213 9.11 36.87 23.58
C GLN A 213 7.94 36.09 24.19
N ALA A 214 7.44 35.04 23.49
CA ALA A 214 6.37 34.19 23.99
C ALA A 214 6.78 33.43 25.26
N ALA A 215 7.99 32.90 25.28
CA ALA A 215 8.53 32.18 26.44
C ALA A 215 8.63 33.07 27.69
N GLY A 216 8.96 34.37 27.52
CA GLY A 216 9.05 35.38 28.61
C GLY A 216 7.73 36.08 28.93
N ALA A 217 6.66 35.84 28.19
CA ALA A 217 5.39 36.54 28.36
C ALA A 217 4.54 35.98 29.53
N ASP A 218 3.59 36.81 30.01
CA ASP A 218 2.59 36.36 30.95
C ASP A 218 1.65 35.30 30.32
N ALA A 219 1.19 34.38 31.15
CA ALA A 219 0.25 33.36 30.72
C ALA A 219 -1.13 33.96 30.38
N VAL A 220 -1.68 33.55 29.24
CA VAL A 220 -3.03 33.97 28.81
C VAL A 220 -4.00 32.81 28.90
N THR A 221 -5.30 33.13 28.99
CA THR A 221 -6.40 32.19 28.90
C THR A 221 -7.03 32.28 27.52
N THR A 222 -7.72 31.21 27.10
CA THR A 222 -8.61 31.26 25.95
C THR A 222 -9.79 32.19 26.25
N ALA A 223 -10.18 33.03 25.29
CA ALA A 223 -11.43 33.75 25.36
C ALA A 223 -12.62 32.78 25.32
N ALA A 224 -13.74 33.15 25.94
CA ALA A 224 -14.98 32.43 25.77
C ALA A 224 -15.35 32.38 24.27
N SER A 225 -15.80 31.23 23.77
CA SER A 225 -16.21 31.08 22.38
C SER A 225 -17.37 32.06 22.08
N GLY A 226 -17.16 32.92 21.07
CA GLY A 226 -18.25 33.69 20.46
C GLY A 226 -18.99 32.86 19.40
N ASP A 227 -19.92 33.49 18.69
CA ASP A 227 -20.61 32.93 17.51
C ASP A 227 -19.59 32.71 16.37
N GLU A 228 -19.05 31.52 16.32
CA GLU A 228 -18.01 31.16 15.36
C GLU A 228 -18.59 30.36 14.21
N ALA A 229 -18.12 30.68 12.99
CA ALA A 229 -18.37 29.76 11.87
C ALA A 229 -17.82 28.36 12.22
N PRO A 230 -18.61 27.33 12.04
CA PRO A 230 -18.15 25.97 12.31
C PRO A 230 -16.96 25.63 11.42
N ILE A 231 -15.90 25.08 12.00
CA ILE A 231 -14.77 24.56 11.24
C ILE A 231 -15.26 23.38 10.43
N PRO A 232 -14.97 23.32 9.12
CA PRO A 232 -15.36 22.18 8.30
C PRO A 232 -14.90 20.86 8.92
N VAL A 233 -15.75 19.85 8.87
CA VAL A 233 -15.48 18.55 9.48
C VAL A 233 -14.32 17.87 8.77
N SER A 234 -13.45 17.21 9.52
CA SER A 234 -12.38 16.39 8.96
C SER A 234 -12.92 15.03 8.55
N PRO A 235 -12.58 14.51 7.36
CA PRO A 235 -12.94 13.15 6.97
C PRO A 235 -12.12 12.08 7.71
N LEU A 236 -11.07 12.47 8.44
CA LEU A 236 -10.15 11.59 9.15
C LEU A 236 -10.77 11.03 10.46
N SER A 237 -11.84 10.26 10.35
CA SER A 237 -12.37 9.54 11.50
C SER A 237 -11.36 8.50 12.02
N PRO A 238 -11.49 7.98 13.26
CA PRO A 238 -10.63 6.91 13.76
C PRO A 238 -10.61 5.68 12.85
N ALA A 239 -11.76 5.30 12.28
CA ALA A 239 -11.87 4.18 11.35
C ALA A 239 -11.08 4.42 10.06
N VAL A 240 -11.16 5.62 9.49
CA VAL A 240 -10.38 6.01 8.31
C VAL A 240 -8.88 5.94 8.58
N ARG A 241 -8.44 6.44 9.73
CA ARG A 241 -7.02 6.39 10.11
C ARG A 241 -6.50 4.96 10.27
N THR A 242 -7.28 4.10 10.91
CA THR A 242 -6.95 2.66 10.99
C THR A 242 -6.83 2.06 9.60
N HIS A 243 -7.76 2.35 8.71
CA HIS A 243 -7.73 1.85 7.33
C HIS A 243 -6.50 2.36 6.55
N LEU A 244 -6.12 3.64 6.68
CA LEU A 244 -4.90 4.17 6.06
C LEU A 244 -3.64 3.47 6.58
N THR A 245 -3.59 3.16 7.88
CA THR A 245 -2.48 2.40 8.48
C THR A 245 -2.41 0.97 7.93
N GLU A 246 -3.56 0.31 7.79
CA GLU A 246 -3.66 -1.02 7.19
C GLU A 246 -3.21 -1.02 5.72
N LEU A 247 -3.65 -0.02 4.94
CA LEU A 247 -3.21 0.15 3.55
C LEU A 247 -1.70 0.35 3.43
N GLY A 248 -1.10 1.13 4.33
CA GLY A 248 0.36 1.30 4.39
C GLY A 248 1.09 0.00 4.68
N ALA A 249 0.57 -0.80 5.61
CA ALA A 249 1.11 -2.11 5.94
C ALA A 249 0.96 -3.10 4.77
N GLU A 250 -0.19 -3.13 4.10
CA GLU A 250 -0.43 -3.98 2.92
C GLU A 250 0.49 -3.60 1.76
N ALA A 251 0.68 -2.31 1.51
CA ALA A 251 1.61 -1.82 0.49
C ALA A 251 3.07 -2.20 0.81
N GLY A 252 3.46 -2.14 2.09
CA GLY A 252 4.77 -2.60 2.55
C GLY A 252 5.02 -4.07 2.24
N GLU A 253 4.05 -4.95 2.53
CA GLU A 253 4.16 -6.39 2.25
C GLU A 253 4.32 -6.70 0.76
N VAL A 254 3.59 -5.98 -0.09
CA VAL A 254 3.75 -6.09 -1.55
C VAL A 254 5.10 -5.52 -1.99
N GLY A 255 5.54 -4.41 -1.39
CA GLY A 255 6.84 -3.80 -1.62
C GLY A 255 7.99 -4.74 -1.29
N ASP A 256 7.91 -5.50 -0.19
CA ASP A 256 8.96 -6.42 0.26
C ASP A 256 9.26 -7.54 -0.74
N ILE A 257 8.31 -7.92 -1.59
CA ILE A 257 8.49 -8.97 -2.60
C ILE A 257 8.81 -8.43 -4.00
N ARG A 258 8.48 -7.16 -4.29
CA ARG A 258 8.68 -6.53 -5.61
C ARG A 258 10.13 -6.10 -5.81
N SER A 259 10.63 -6.16 -7.03
CA SER A 259 11.96 -5.64 -7.37
C SER A 259 12.07 -4.11 -7.29
N ASP A 260 10.96 -3.39 -7.47
CA ASP A 260 10.81 -1.93 -7.38
C ASP A 260 10.13 -1.48 -6.08
N GLY A 261 10.06 -2.35 -5.08
CA GLY A 261 9.26 -2.18 -3.88
C GLY A 261 9.53 -0.91 -3.08
N ALA A 262 10.79 -0.48 -2.98
CA ALA A 262 11.13 0.75 -2.28
C ALA A 262 10.49 2.00 -2.92
N SER A 263 10.41 2.05 -4.26
CA SER A 263 9.76 3.14 -4.99
C SER A 263 8.24 3.16 -4.77
N ILE A 264 7.60 1.99 -4.85
CA ILE A 264 6.16 1.84 -4.61
C ILE A 264 5.80 2.21 -3.17
N GLN A 265 6.58 1.75 -2.21
CA GLN A 265 6.36 2.05 -0.80
C GLN A 265 6.49 3.55 -0.52
N ALA A 266 7.48 4.22 -1.11
CA ALA A 266 7.63 5.66 -0.99
C ALA A 266 6.44 6.42 -1.59
N ASP A 267 5.94 6.02 -2.78
CA ASP A 267 4.77 6.62 -3.41
C ASP A 267 3.51 6.45 -2.55
N VAL A 268 3.22 5.22 -2.11
CA VAL A 268 2.05 4.95 -1.25
C VAL A 268 2.14 5.73 0.06
N THR A 269 3.33 5.81 0.68
CA THR A 269 3.53 6.59 1.91
C THR A 269 3.24 8.07 1.68
N ALA A 270 3.71 8.64 0.57
CA ALA A 270 3.44 10.03 0.20
C ALA A 270 1.94 10.28 -0.04
N ARG A 271 1.24 9.36 -0.70
CA ARG A 271 -0.20 9.46 -0.96
C ARG A 271 -1.03 9.29 0.32
N ILE A 272 -0.63 8.41 1.23
CA ILE A 272 -1.24 8.30 2.56
C ILE A 272 -1.02 9.61 3.33
N ALA A 273 0.19 10.17 3.33
CA ALA A 273 0.47 11.46 3.94
C ALA A 273 -0.39 12.58 3.34
N ALA A 274 -0.59 12.60 2.02
CA ALA A 274 -1.50 13.54 1.37
C ALA A 274 -2.97 13.37 1.80
N LEU A 275 -3.41 12.15 2.07
CA LEU A 275 -4.75 11.87 2.59
C LEU A 275 -4.93 12.32 4.06
N THR A 276 -3.85 12.50 4.82
CA THR A 276 -3.95 13.07 6.17
C THR A 276 -4.03 14.60 6.19
N SER A 277 -4.02 15.25 5.01
CA SER A 277 -4.00 16.69 4.87
C SER A 277 -5.23 17.38 5.46
N SER A 278 -5.01 18.53 6.07
CA SER A 278 -6.07 19.43 6.51
C SER A 278 -6.91 20.02 5.36
N ALA A 279 -6.40 20.00 4.13
CA ALA A 279 -7.10 20.45 2.94
C ALA A 279 -8.37 19.64 2.60
N TRP A 280 -8.50 18.44 3.15
CA TRP A 280 -9.68 17.60 2.96
C TRP A 280 -10.90 18.01 3.80
N ARG A 281 -10.74 18.94 4.74
CA ARG A 281 -11.88 19.41 5.54
C ARG A 281 -12.96 20.03 4.66
N GLY A 282 -14.18 19.54 4.81
CA GLY A 282 -15.33 19.97 3.98
C GLY A 282 -15.32 19.41 2.55
N HIS A 283 -14.43 18.47 2.24
CA HIS A 283 -14.33 17.82 0.93
C HIS A 283 -14.45 16.30 1.02
N GLU A 284 -15.39 15.80 1.85
CA GLU A 284 -15.54 14.38 2.16
C GLU A 284 -15.77 13.51 0.92
N GLU A 285 -16.53 14.02 -0.06
CA GLU A 285 -16.81 13.28 -1.29
C GLU A 285 -15.54 13.07 -2.12
N ALA A 286 -14.78 14.14 -2.36
CA ALA A 286 -13.52 14.07 -3.10
C ALA A 286 -12.48 13.21 -2.38
N PHE A 287 -12.40 13.33 -1.05
CA PHE A 287 -11.57 12.47 -0.20
C PHE A 287 -11.94 10.99 -0.38
N GLY A 288 -13.24 10.67 -0.35
CA GLY A 288 -13.74 9.30 -0.52
C GLY A 288 -13.32 8.70 -1.86
N VAL A 289 -13.39 9.47 -2.95
CA VAL A 289 -12.96 9.02 -4.29
C VAL A 289 -11.46 8.70 -4.31
N VAL A 290 -10.62 9.58 -3.78
CA VAL A 290 -9.16 9.38 -3.76
C VAL A 290 -8.77 8.19 -2.89
N MET A 291 -9.37 8.07 -1.70
CA MET A 291 -9.13 6.95 -0.78
C MET A 291 -9.56 5.62 -1.40
N GLN A 292 -10.73 5.58 -2.08
CA GLN A 292 -11.19 4.39 -2.78
C GLN A 292 -10.22 3.99 -3.90
N GLY A 293 -9.73 4.95 -4.68
CA GLY A 293 -8.75 4.70 -5.73
C GLY A 293 -7.47 4.06 -5.18
N LEU A 294 -6.92 4.60 -4.09
CA LEU A 294 -5.74 4.05 -3.42
C LEU A 294 -6.00 2.63 -2.89
N THR A 295 -7.15 2.40 -2.26
CA THR A 295 -7.55 1.08 -1.75
C THR A 295 -7.64 0.05 -2.87
N GLN A 296 -8.26 0.41 -4.00
CA GLN A 296 -8.39 -0.48 -5.17
C GLN A 296 -7.03 -0.82 -5.77
N GLU A 297 -6.14 0.15 -5.89
CA GLU A 297 -4.79 -0.06 -6.42
C GLU A 297 -3.97 -0.99 -5.54
N ILE A 298 -3.92 -0.76 -4.22
CA ILE A 298 -3.18 -1.63 -3.29
C ILE A 298 -3.76 -3.04 -3.29
N THR A 299 -5.10 -3.17 -3.29
CA THR A 299 -5.78 -4.45 -3.36
C THR A 299 -5.48 -5.18 -4.66
N ALA A 300 -5.48 -4.48 -5.80
CA ALA A 300 -5.13 -5.05 -7.10
C ALA A 300 -3.68 -5.55 -7.13
N ASN A 301 -2.74 -4.75 -6.64
CA ASN A 301 -1.33 -5.12 -6.53
C ASN A 301 -1.13 -6.35 -5.64
N ARG A 302 -1.81 -6.42 -4.50
CA ARG A 302 -1.78 -7.58 -3.60
C ARG A 302 -2.33 -8.84 -4.27
N ASN A 303 -3.46 -8.72 -4.98
CA ASN A 303 -4.11 -9.85 -5.64
C ASN A 303 -3.44 -10.28 -6.96
N ALA A 304 -2.47 -9.50 -7.44
CA ALA A 304 -1.70 -9.82 -8.63
C ALA A 304 -0.79 -11.05 -8.45
N VAL A 305 -0.38 -11.33 -7.19
CA VAL A 305 0.39 -12.54 -6.86
C VAL A 305 -0.54 -13.54 -6.19
N ARG A 306 -0.88 -14.62 -6.87
CA ARG A 306 -1.88 -15.57 -6.40
C ARG A 306 -1.59 -17.00 -6.84
N VAL A 307 -2.16 -17.94 -6.14
CA VAL A 307 -2.21 -19.34 -6.59
C VAL A 307 -3.31 -19.50 -7.62
N ALA A 308 -3.03 -20.18 -8.72
CA ALA A 308 -4.03 -20.49 -9.72
C ALA A 308 -5.05 -21.50 -9.17
N ASP A 309 -6.32 -21.27 -9.46
CA ASP A 309 -7.39 -22.21 -9.13
C ASP A 309 -7.21 -23.51 -9.90
N GLN A 310 -7.21 -24.64 -9.18
CA GLN A 310 -7.09 -25.95 -9.79
C GLN A 310 -7.79 -27.02 -8.94
N THR A 311 -8.26 -28.07 -9.58
CA THR A 311 -8.73 -29.29 -8.91
C THR A 311 -7.66 -30.36 -9.02
N ILE A 312 -7.31 -30.99 -7.89
CA ILE A 312 -6.25 -31.97 -7.83
C ILE A 312 -6.86 -33.36 -7.59
N ASN A 313 -6.64 -34.29 -8.52
CA ASN A 313 -6.96 -35.69 -8.34
C ASN A 313 -5.68 -36.43 -7.90
N PHE A 314 -5.64 -36.88 -6.67
CA PHE A 314 -4.49 -37.60 -6.09
C PHE A 314 -4.82 -39.08 -5.96
N LEU A 315 -4.31 -39.88 -6.91
CA LEU A 315 -4.67 -41.31 -7.10
C LEU A 315 -3.61 -42.28 -6.55
N ALA A 316 -2.72 -41.80 -5.69
CA ALA A 316 -1.62 -42.60 -5.14
C ALA A 316 -1.52 -42.45 -3.61
N ASP A 317 -0.88 -43.43 -2.95
CA ASP A 317 -0.58 -43.37 -1.52
C ASP A 317 0.43 -42.27 -1.18
N SER A 318 1.41 -42.03 -2.07
CA SER A 318 2.38 -40.96 -2.00
C SER A 318 2.66 -40.43 -3.41
N GLY A 319 2.98 -39.11 -3.51
CA GLY A 319 3.23 -38.50 -4.80
C GLY A 319 3.63 -37.02 -4.70
N ARG A 320 3.56 -36.35 -5.85
CA ARG A 320 3.89 -34.94 -5.99
C ARG A 320 2.67 -34.17 -6.44
N VAL A 321 2.34 -33.13 -5.69
CA VAL A 321 1.33 -32.13 -6.07
C VAL A 321 2.03 -30.90 -6.60
N GLN A 322 1.59 -30.44 -7.76
CA GLN A 322 2.11 -29.23 -8.41
C GLN A 322 1.12 -28.09 -8.22
N ILE A 323 1.62 -26.96 -7.71
CA ILE A 323 0.86 -25.75 -7.47
C ILE A 323 1.43 -24.64 -8.35
N THR A 324 0.59 -24.03 -9.15
CA THR A 324 1.00 -22.93 -10.01
C THR A 324 0.74 -21.59 -9.30
N VAL A 325 1.79 -20.80 -9.13
CA VAL A 325 1.71 -19.44 -8.63
C VAL A 325 1.85 -18.47 -9.80
N VAL A 326 1.00 -17.49 -9.86
CA VAL A 326 0.92 -16.47 -10.91
C VAL A 326 1.35 -15.13 -10.36
N ASN A 327 2.25 -14.47 -11.05
CA ASN A 327 2.58 -13.06 -10.87
C ASN A 327 2.04 -12.30 -12.09
N SER A 328 1.01 -11.48 -11.88
CA SER A 328 0.43 -10.61 -12.91
C SER A 328 0.98 -9.17 -12.84
N LEU A 329 1.99 -8.92 -12.00
CA LEU A 329 2.70 -7.64 -11.98
C LEU A 329 3.65 -7.56 -13.18
N ASP A 330 3.92 -6.36 -13.64
CA ASP A 330 4.89 -6.03 -14.68
C ASP A 330 6.35 -6.11 -14.24
N VAL A 331 6.58 -6.38 -12.95
CA VAL A 331 7.89 -6.55 -12.33
C VAL A 331 8.04 -7.93 -11.70
N PRO A 332 9.27 -8.47 -11.59
CA PRO A 332 9.51 -9.71 -10.89
C PRO A 332 9.29 -9.58 -9.38
N VAL A 333 8.82 -10.69 -8.78
CA VAL A 333 8.69 -10.83 -7.32
C VAL A 333 9.66 -11.88 -6.79
N ARG A 334 10.17 -11.66 -5.59
CA ARG A 334 11.20 -12.51 -4.96
C ARG A 334 10.85 -12.88 -3.53
N GLY A 335 11.35 -14.00 -3.08
CA GLY A 335 11.18 -14.45 -1.71
C GLY A 335 9.74 -14.78 -1.32
N VAL A 336 8.88 -15.02 -2.32
CA VAL A 336 7.47 -15.36 -2.11
C VAL A 336 7.37 -16.74 -1.49
N ARG A 337 6.71 -16.85 -0.35
CA ARG A 337 6.47 -18.11 0.36
C ARG A 337 5.11 -18.65 0.01
N VAL A 338 5.07 -19.87 -0.45
CA VAL A 338 3.82 -20.57 -0.76
C VAL A 338 3.63 -21.67 0.28
N GLN A 339 2.56 -21.57 1.06
CA GLN A 339 2.23 -22.52 2.10
C GLN A 339 0.95 -23.29 1.74
N LEU A 340 0.98 -24.60 1.95
CA LEU A 340 -0.16 -25.49 1.76
C LEU A 340 -0.65 -26.02 3.11
N VAL A 341 -1.92 -25.79 3.42
CA VAL A 341 -2.53 -26.23 4.67
C VAL A 341 -3.74 -27.13 4.37
N PRO A 342 -3.64 -28.46 4.61
CA PRO A 342 -4.79 -29.34 4.49
C PRO A 342 -5.76 -29.14 5.66
N GLN A 343 -7.06 -28.97 5.38
CA GLN A 343 -8.06 -28.77 6.43
C GLN A 343 -8.44 -30.03 7.20
N ARG A 344 -8.02 -31.19 6.71
CA ARG A 344 -8.23 -32.50 7.37
C ARG A 344 -6.94 -33.32 7.32
N PRO A 345 -6.68 -34.16 8.31
CA PRO A 345 -5.47 -35.00 8.37
C PRO A 345 -5.54 -36.20 7.42
N ILE A 346 -6.17 -36.05 6.25
CA ILE A 346 -6.22 -37.07 5.17
C ILE A 346 -4.96 -36.98 4.31
N LEU A 347 -4.36 -35.80 4.23
CA LEU A 347 -3.12 -35.55 3.51
C LEU A 347 -2.05 -35.07 4.49
N ARG A 348 -0.84 -35.59 4.34
CA ARG A 348 0.37 -35.10 5.00
C ARG A 348 1.30 -34.50 3.95
N ILE A 349 1.78 -33.28 4.19
CA ILE A 349 2.72 -32.56 3.36
C ILE A 349 4.05 -32.51 4.10
N ALA A 350 5.10 -33.08 3.54
CA ALA A 350 6.39 -33.22 4.19
C ALA A 350 7.07 -31.85 4.42
N GLN A 351 6.88 -30.92 3.50
CA GLN A 351 7.38 -29.55 3.52
C GLN A 351 6.29 -28.64 3.02
N ASP A 352 5.52 -28.08 3.93
CA ASP A 352 4.29 -27.32 3.64
C ASP A 352 4.56 -25.91 3.09
N THR A 353 5.77 -25.38 3.28
CA THR A 353 6.16 -24.04 2.86
C THR A 353 7.36 -24.07 1.93
N LYS A 354 7.26 -23.39 0.79
CA LYS A 354 8.36 -23.23 -0.17
C LYS A 354 8.50 -21.79 -0.59
N VAL A 355 9.76 -21.38 -0.82
CA VAL A 355 10.13 -20.04 -1.28
C VAL A 355 10.38 -20.09 -2.78
N VAL A 356 9.83 -19.12 -3.51
CA VAL A 356 9.95 -19.03 -4.98
C VAL A 356 10.12 -17.58 -5.42
N ASP A 357 10.82 -17.42 -6.53
CA ASP A 357 10.91 -16.17 -7.28
C ASP A 357 10.12 -16.34 -8.58
N ILE A 358 9.40 -15.29 -8.99
CA ILE A 358 8.51 -15.33 -10.14
C ILE A 358 8.79 -14.10 -11.01
N GLY A 359 9.07 -14.31 -12.28
CA GLY A 359 9.29 -13.22 -13.25
C GLY A 359 8.07 -12.32 -13.43
N ALA A 360 8.27 -11.17 -14.07
CA ALA A 360 7.19 -10.27 -14.45
C ALA A 360 6.19 -10.97 -15.38
N ASN A 361 4.88 -10.75 -15.18
CA ASN A 361 3.80 -11.34 -15.98
C ASN A 361 4.00 -12.84 -16.24
N SER A 362 4.42 -13.60 -15.21
CA SER A 362 4.90 -14.96 -15.34
C SER A 362 4.22 -15.92 -14.34
N ARG A 363 4.47 -17.20 -14.54
CA ARG A 363 3.95 -18.29 -13.70
C ARG A 363 5.10 -19.21 -13.31
N THR A 364 5.06 -19.68 -12.07
CA THR A 364 6.02 -20.68 -11.56
C THR A 364 5.27 -21.84 -10.93
N THR A 365 5.71 -23.06 -11.19
CA THR A 365 5.13 -24.25 -10.60
C THR A 365 5.97 -24.73 -9.44
N VAL A 366 5.33 -24.89 -8.28
CA VAL A 366 5.93 -25.38 -7.05
C VAL A 366 5.46 -26.80 -6.79
N THR A 367 6.39 -27.71 -6.56
CA THR A 367 6.09 -29.15 -6.36
C THR A 367 6.20 -29.50 -4.89
N TYR A 368 5.16 -30.12 -4.32
CA TYR A 368 5.09 -30.60 -2.93
C TYR A 368 5.02 -32.12 -2.90
N ALA A 369 5.78 -32.73 -1.99
CA ALA A 369 5.64 -34.15 -1.69
C ALA A 369 4.46 -34.32 -0.71
N VAL A 370 3.51 -35.16 -1.08
CA VAL A 370 2.25 -35.38 -0.36
C VAL A 370 2.00 -36.88 -0.18
N ASP A 371 1.62 -37.26 1.05
CA ASP A 371 1.20 -38.58 1.39
C ASP A 371 -0.31 -38.60 1.71
N ALA A 372 -1.06 -39.49 1.10
CA ALA A 372 -2.47 -39.73 1.42
C ALA A 372 -2.57 -40.73 2.57
N LEU A 373 -3.06 -40.27 3.71
CA LEU A 373 -3.24 -41.10 4.92
C LEU A 373 -4.57 -41.86 4.89
N ALA A 374 -5.56 -41.32 4.17
CA ALA A 374 -6.88 -41.95 4.01
C ALA A 374 -7.53 -41.52 2.68
N ALA A 375 -8.49 -42.35 2.20
CA ALA A 375 -9.32 -41.97 1.07
C ALA A 375 -10.36 -40.92 1.45
N GLY A 376 -10.58 -39.92 0.57
CA GLY A 376 -11.61 -38.93 0.78
C GLY A 376 -11.32 -37.59 0.07
N ASN A 377 -12.27 -36.67 0.24
CA ASN A 377 -12.12 -35.31 -0.26
C ASN A 377 -11.57 -34.42 0.85
N VAL A 378 -10.50 -33.69 0.55
CA VAL A 378 -9.89 -32.70 1.47
C VAL A 378 -9.79 -31.37 0.77
N ARG A 379 -10.17 -30.29 1.50
CA ARG A 379 -9.91 -28.93 1.06
C ARG A 379 -8.48 -28.59 1.45
N LEU A 380 -7.69 -28.18 0.47
CA LEU A 380 -6.32 -27.72 0.61
C LEU A 380 -6.30 -26.20 0.44
N GLU A 381 -5.87 -25.49 1.45
CA GLU A 381 -5.67 -24.04 1.37
C GLU A 381 -4.23 -23.75 0.96
N ALA A 382 -4.08 -22.95 -0.09
CA ALA A 382 -2.81 -22.40 -0.51
C ALA A 382 -2.76 -20.92 -0.13
N ARG A 383 -1.74 -20.55 0.64
CA ARG A 383 -1.50 -19.18 1.07
C ARG A 383 -0.19 -18.70 0.49
N VAL A 384 -0.22 -17.47 -0.05
CA VAL A 384 0.98 -16.78 -0.49
C VAL A 384 1.33 -15.74 0.55
N THR A 385 2.56 -15.77 1.06
CA THR A 385 3.05 -14.83 2.09
C THR A 385 4.37 -14.22 1.65
N GLY A 386 4.61 -12.98 2.11
CA GLY A 386 5.89 -12.32 1.97
C GLY A 386 6.96 -12.84 2.96
N PRO A 387 8.16 -12.24 2.96
CA PRO A 387 9.24 -12.60 3.89
C PRO A 387 8.87 -12.42 5.36
N THR A 388 8.01 -11.45 5.68
CA THR A 388 7.51 -11.16 7.03
C THR A 388 6.47 -12.16 7.52
N GLY A 389 5.95 -13.03 6.65
CA GLY A 389 4.92 -14.03 6.96
C GLY A 389 3.48 -13.52 6.83
N ARG A 390 3.28 -12.26 6.47
CA ARG A 390 1.95 -11.72 6.16
C ARG A 390 1.47 -12.15 4.77
N ALA A 391 0.16 -12.25 4.60
CA ALA A 391 -0.43 -12.71 3.36
C ALA A 391 -0.28 -11.70 2.22
N VAL A 392 0.29 -12.13 1.12
CA VAL A 392 0.34 -11.43 -0.17
C VAL A 392 -0.58 -12.19 -1.11
N GLY A 393 -1.71 -11.61 -1.42
CA GLY A 393 -2.71 -12.25 -2.26
C GLY A 393 -3.81 -13.02 -1.52
N PRO A 394 -4.83 -13.47 -2.25
CA PRO A 394 -5.94 -14.21 -1.69
C PRO A 394 -5.53 -15.63 -1.31
N THR A 395 -6.13 -16.15 -0.23
CA THR A 395 -6.04 -17.57 0.08
C THR A 395 -6.87 -18.35 -0.93
N THR A 396 -6.24 -19.29 -1.66
CA THR A 396 -6.92 -20.13 -2.66
C THR A 396 -7.26 -21.48 -2.04
N SER A 397 -8.54 -21.88 -2.13
CA SER A 397 -9.04 -23.16 -1.67
C SER A 397 -9.18 -24.13 -2.82
N MET A 398 -8.48 -25.25 -2.75
CA MET A 398 -8.50 -26.29 -3.78
C MET A 398 -9.12 -27.59 -3.22
N LEU A 399 -9.92 -28.30 -4.03
CA LEU A 399 -10.42 -29.59 -3.66
C LEU A 399 -9.44 -30.69 -4.14
N VAL A 400 -8.93 -31.46 -3.20
CA VAL A 400 -8.09 -32.61 -3.48
C VAL A 400 -8.91 -33.89 -3.22
N ARG A 401 -9.03 -34.74 -4.23
CA ARG A 401 -9.62 -36.06 -4.11
C ARG A 401 -8.50 -37.08 -3.95
N ALA A 402 -8.36 -37.60 -2.73
CA ALA A 402 -7.39 -38.65 -2.42
C ALA A 402 -8.05 -40.03 -2.53
N THR A 403 -7.54 -40.84 -3.42
CA THR A 403 -7.94 -42.23 -3.55
C THR A 403 -6.69 -43.13 -3.49
N PRO A 404 -6.13 -43.33 -2.27
CA PRO A 404 -4.97 -44.19 -2.12
C PRO A 404 -5.33 -45.60 -2.62
N THR A 405 -4.54 -46.14 -3.53
CA THR A 405 -4.63 -47.53 -3.97
C THR A 405 -3.91 -48.36 -2.92
N GLY A 406 -4.64 -48.74 -1.89
CA GLY A 406 -4.05 -49.52 -0.81
C GLY A 406 -3.38 -50.81 -1.33
N ALA A 407 -2.20 -51.10 -0.82
CA ALA A 407 -1.46 -52.34 -1.10
C ALA A 407 -2.31 -53.64 -0.94
N GLY A 408 -3.45 -53.52 -0.26
CA GLY A 408 -4.43 -54.60 -0.10
C GLY A 408 -4.98 -55.16 -1.43
N ILE A 409 -5.12 -54.32 -2.49
CA ILE A 409 -5.59 -54.81 -3.81
C ILE A 409 -4.57 -55.79 -4.41
N TYR A 410 -3.27 -55.51 -4.27
CA TYR A 410 -2.20 -56.36 -4.76
C TYR A 410 -2.13 -57.67 -3.96
N TRP A 411 -2.41 -57.64 -2.64
CA TRP A 411 -2.51 -58.83 -1.80
C TRP A 411 -3.74 -59.66 -2.13
N VAL A 412 -4.88 -59.01 -2.39
CA VAL A 412 -6.10 -59.72 -2.83
C VAL A 412 -5.90 -60.32 -4.21
N LEU A 413 -5.34 -59.56 -5.17
CA LEU A 413 -5.06 -60.05 -6.52
C LEU A 413 -4.03 -61.17 -6.48
N GLY A 414 -2.95 -61.02 -5.71
CA GLY A 414 -1.95 -62.06 -5.46
C GLY A 414 -2.54 -63.31 -4.81
N GLY A 415 -3.43 -63.13 -3.84
CA GLY A 415 -4.17 -64.20 -3.18
C GLY A 415 -5.09 -64.94 -4.13
N VAL A 416 -5.84 -64.25 -4.99
CA VAL A 416 -6.69 -64.86 -6.02
C VAL A 416 -5.86 -65.67 -7.05
N ILE A 417 -4.74 -65.07 -7.52
CA ILE A 417 -3.83 -65.77 -8.45
C ILE A 417 -3.27 -67.02 -7.78
N LEU A 418 -2.87 -66.95 -6.50
CA LEU A 418 -2.33 -68.09 -5.77
C LEU A 418 -3.38 -69.16 -5.54
N VAL A 419 -4.64 -68.81 -5.25
CA VAL A 419 -5.76 -69.76 -5.13
C VAL A 419 -6.05 -70.38 -6.47
N VAL A 420 -6.11 -69.66 -7.57
CA VAL A 420 -6.32 -70.22 -8.94
C VAL A 420 -5.18 -71.13 -9.29
N PHE A 421 -3.94 -70.79 -8.98
CA PHE A 421 -2.78 -71.61 -9.21
C PHE A 421 -2.81 -72.91 -8.37
N ALA A 422 -3.16 -72.78 -7.09
CA ALA A 422 -3.31 -73.94 -6.18
C ALA A 422 -4.46 -74.92 -6.65
N LEU A 423 -5.58 -74.33 -7.07
CA LEU A 423 -6.69 -75.10 -7.65
C LEU A 423 -6.28 -75.76 -8.96
N GLY A 424 -5.51 -75.11 -9.82
CA GLY A 424 -4.93 -75.64 -11.05
C GLY A 424 -3.99 -76.82 -10.76
N LEU A 425 -3.11 -76.70 -9.80
CA LEU A 425 -2.22 -77.79 -9.34
C LEU A 425 -3.00 -78.97 -8.71
N TRP A 426 -4.02 -78.68 -7.91
CA TRP A 426 -4.84 -79.66 -7.28
C TRP A 426 -5.66 -80.50 -8.33
N ARG A 427 -6.20 -79.75 -9.32
CA ARG A 427 -6.91 -80.40 -10.45
C ARG A 427 -5.97 -81.25 -11.31
N ASN A 428 -4.75 -80.74 -11.57
CA ASN A 428 -3.74 -81.50 -12.33
C ASN A 428 -3.25 -82.71 -11.54
N ARG A 429 -3.05 -82.60 -10.21
CA ARG A 429 -2.77 -83.77 -9.37
C ARG A 429 -3.92 -84.78 -9.31
N ARG A 430 -5.17 -84.35 -9.28
CA ARG A 430 -6.33 -85.24 -9.35
C ARG A 430 -6.47 -85.96 -10.72
N GLN A 431 -6.17 -85.26 -11.81
CA GLN A 431 -6.13 -85.83 -13.14
C GLN A 431 -5.01 -86.87 -13.26
N ARG A 432 -3.83 -86.63 -12.76
CA ARG A 432 -2.72 -87.57 -12.74
C ARG A 432 -3.03 -88.81 -11.87
N ARG A 433 -3.74 -88.68 -10.77
CA ARG A 433 -4.18 -89.80 -9.95
C ARG A 433 -5.30 -90.61 -10.62
N ARG A 434 -6.13 -90.03 -11.47
CA ARG A 434 -7.14 -90.77 -12.26
C ARG A 434 -6.52 -91.44 -13.47
N ALA A 435 -5.49 -90.92 -14.09
CA ALA A 435 -4.75 -91.53 -15.19
C ALA A 435 -3.90 -92.73 -14.72
N ALA A 436 -3.51 -92.78 -13.44
CA ALA A 436 -2.78 -93.93 -12.85
C ALA A 436 -3.70 -95.09 -12.44
N ALA A 437 -5.05 -94.90 -12.45
CA ALA A 437 -6.02 -95.96 -12.08
C ALA A 437 -6.68 -96.65 -13.28
N THR A 438 -6.34 -96.26 -14.51
CA THR A 438 -6.86 -96.94 -15.68
C THR A 438 -5.66 -97.39 -16.55
N GLY A 439 -5.04 -98.47 -16.11
CA GLY A 439 -4.15 -99.24 -16.96
C GLY A 439 -4.97 -100.22 -17.74
N ALA A 440 -4.81 -100.23 -19.04
CA ALA A 440 -4.74 -101.40 -19.93
C ALA A 440 -4.94 -101.00 -21.41
N THR A 441 -3.91 -101.30 -22.19
CA THR A 441 -3.94 -102.01 -23.43
C THR A 441 -4.79 -101.41 -24.57
N THR A 442 -4.31 -101.08 -25.70
CA THR A 442 -3.64 -101.89 -26.75
C THR A 442 -3.22 -100.93 -27.91
N PRO A 443 -2.36 -101.35 -28.80
CA PRO A 443 -1.73 -100.50 -29.77
C PRO A 443 -2.62 -100.27 -30.99
N ASN A 444 -2.55 -99.18 -31.63
CA ASN A 444 -3.09 -99.07 -32.98
C ASN A 444 -2.00 -98.53 -33.92
N VAL A 445 -1.92 -99.33 -34.94
CA VAL A 445 -1.02 -99.44 -36.05
C VAL A 445 -1.04 -98.14 -36.86
N VAL A 446 0.15 -97.67 -37.17
CA VAL A 446 0.38 -96.65 -38.18
C VAL A 446 0.27 -97.31 -39.52
N GLN A 447 -0.64 -96.84 -40.38
CA GLN A 447 -0.60 -97.06 -41.77
C GLN A 447 0.07 -95.89 -42.48
N VAL A 448 1.22 -96.16 -43.02
CA VAL A 448 1.96 -95.30 -43.89
C VAL A 448 1.59 -95.74 -45.30
N ASP A 449 1.08 -94.86 -46.09
CA ASP A 449 0.94 -95.10 -47.52
C ASP A 449 2.25 -94.75 -48.22
N ASP A 450 2.52 -95.46 -49.26
CA ASP A 450 3.79 -95.71 -49.93
C ASP A 450 4.32 -94.53 -50.80
N ASP A 451 3.88 -93.29 -50.57
CA ASP A 451 4.41 -92.18 -51.42
C ASP A 451 4.76 -90.87 -50.67
N GLY A 452 5.27 -90.97 -49.54
CA GLY A 452 6.21 -89.96 -48.97
C GLY A 452 5.93 -88.45 -49.15
N ASP A 453 4.68 -87.98 -49.27
CA ASP A 453 4.41 -86.59 -49.46
C ASP A 453 3.51 -86.00 -48.39
N VAL A 454 4.07 -84.99 -47.74
CA VAL A 454 3.42 -84.11 -46.78
C VAL A 454 2.50 -83.14 -47.51
N ILE A 455 1.20 -83.27 -47.34
CA ILE A 455 0.29 -82.22 -47.88
C ILE A 455 0.04 -81.13 -46.83
N GLU A 456 0.66 -80.06 -47.12
CA GLU A 456 0.37 -78.73 -46.62
C GLU A 456 -1.03 -78.27 -47.05
N GLN A 457 -1.86 -77.79 -46.14
CA GLN A 457 -2.99 -76.94 -46.53
C GLN A 457 -3.05 -75.69 -45.71
N SER A 458 -2.51 -74.71 -46.34
CA SER A 458 -2.86 -73.28 -46.15
C SER A 458 -4.31 -73.01 -46.57
N ARG A 459 -4.85 -71.97 -46.00
CA ARG A 459 -5.83 -70.98 -46.50
C ARG A 459 -6.79 -70.61 -45.36
N ILE A 460 -7.17 -69.37 -45.16
CA ILE A 460 -7.39 -68.16 -45.95
C ILE A 460 -7.50 -67.02 -44.95
N ALA A 461 -6.78 -66.04 -45.00
CA ALA A 461 -6.91 -64.64 -45.36
C ALA A 461 -8.32 -64.06 -45.49
N ARG A 462 -8.54 -62.91 -44.89
CA ARG A 462 -9.07 -61.69 -45.47
C ARG A 462 -9.43 -60.70 -44.38
N ASP A 463 -8.71 -59.62 -44.33
CA ASP A 463 -9.09 -58.27 -44.80
C ASP A 463 -10.36 -57.67 -44.16
N HIS A 464 -10.18 -56.67 -43.38
CA HIS A 464 -10.94 -55.43 -43.55
C HIS A 464 -10.18 -54.25 -42.85
N GLU A 465 -9.52 -53.47 -43.68
CA GLU A 465 -9.36 -52.04 -43.47
C GLU A 465 -10.66 -51.34 -43.85
N PRO A 466 -10.98 -50.20 -43.26
CA PRO A 466 -11.51 -49.09 -44.04
C PRO A 466 -10.68 -47.80 -43.75
N GLU A 467 -10.04 -47.34 -44.76
CA GLU A 467 -10.36 -46.20 -45.60
C GLU A 467 -10.48 -44.84 -44.85
N VAL A 468 -9.47 -44.04 -45.13
CA VAL A 468 -9.38 -42.62 -44.93
C VAL A 468 -10.34 -41.91 -45.89
N ASP A 469 -11.19 -41.04 -45.43
CA ASP A 469 -11.78 -40.00 -46.25
C ASP A 469 -11.38 -38.60 -45.75
N ARG A 470 -10.77 -37.91 -46.72
CA ARG A 470 -10.47 -36.49 -46.71
C ARG A 470 -11.57 -35.77 -47.46
N ALA A 471 -11.98 -34.67 -46.97
CA ALA A 471 -12.42 -33.47 -47.69
C ALA A 471 -13.11 -32.58 -46.69
N ASP A 472 -13.12 -31.35 -46.66
CA ASP A 472 -12.63 -30.22 -47.44
C ASP A 472 -13.08 -28.96 -46.65
N THR A 473 -12.19 -28.03 -46.57
CA THR A 473 -12.37 -26.59 -46.68
C THR A 473 -13.77 -25.98 -46.58
N VAL A 474 -13.86 -24.86 -45.97
CA VAL A 474 -14.36 -23.54 -46.43
C VAL A 474 -14.76 -22.67 -45.26
N GLU A 475 -13.98 -21.60 -45.02
CA GLU A 475 -14.34 -20.16 -45.07
C GLU A 475 -15.54 -19.70 -44.26
N GLU A 476 -15.29 -18.71 -43.48
CA GLU A 476 -15.48 -17.26 -43.63
C GLU A 476 -16.49 -16.64 -42.63
N ARG A 477 -16.00 -15.59 -41.97
CA ARG A 477 -16.68 -14.37 -41.50
C ARG A 477 -17.70 -14.44 -40.33
N ALA A 478 -17.40 -13.81 -39.27
CA ALA A 478 -17.71 -12.41 -38.91
C ALA A 478 -16.98 -12.03 -37.61
#